data_b883e1c7dcee03f7c744d163022f9949
#
_entry.id   b883e1c7dcee03f7c744d163022f9949
#
_cell.length_a   1.000
_cell.length_b   1.000
_cell.length_c   1.000
_cell.angle_alpha   90.00
_cell.angle_beta   90.00
_cell.angle_gamma   90.00
#
_symmetry.space_group_name_H-M   'P 1'
#
loop_
_entity.id
_entity.type
_entity.pdbx_description
1 polymer ?
#
loop_
_entity_poly.entity_id
_entity_poly.type
_entity_poly.pdbx_seq_one_letter_code
_entity_poly.pdbx_strand_id
1 'polypeptide(L)'
;MSDRKWVYDFAEGSKDMRELLGGKGANVAEMTRVLGTDRVPAGFTITTEACVAYMRSGSEPEGLDEQAADAMRRLEGTAGKRFGDEEDPLLVSVRSGARESMPGMLDTILNVGLNDRSVMGLARTTDNDRFAWDSYRRLVQMFGNVVHGVKGERFENAIAKVKRGAGVDTDAELSVDDLKELVGEFKGFYGFPEDPQDQLREAIRAVFKSWTGDRAVSYR
;
A
#
# COMPACT_ATOMS: atom_id res chain seq x y z
N MET A 1 -0.38 16.80 -23.91
CA MET A 1 0.39 16.00 -22.92
C MET A 1 0.95 16.98 -21.91
N SER A 2 0.58 16.84 -20.65
CA SER A 2 1.12 17.71 -19.58
C SER A 2 2.58 17.33 -19.35
N ASP A 3 3.52 18.26 -19.60
CA ASP A 3 4.96 18.10 -19.39
C ASP A 3 5.33 18.05 -17.89
N ARG A 4 4.33 17.95 -17.00
CA ARG A 4 4.53 18.02 -15.56
C ARG A 4 4.94 16.66 -14.98
N LYS A 5 6.04 16.66 -14.23
CA LYS A 5 6.52 15.46 -13.54
C LYS A 5 5.79 15.30 -12.20
N TRP A 6 4.99 14.23 -12.09
CA TRP A 6 4.23 13.89 -10.88
C TRP A 6 4.89 12.84 -10.01
N VAL A 7 5.80 12.03 -10.58
CA VAL A 7 6.41 10.88 -9.91
C VAL A 7 7.92 10.99 -9.93
N TYR A 8 8.55 10.78 -8.78
CA TYR A 8 10.01 10.81 -8.58
C TYR A 8 10.46 9.50 -7.96
N ASP A 9 11.43 8.84 -8.56
CA ASP A 9 12.11 7.72 -7.92
C ASP A 9 12.89 8.24 -6.70
N PHE A 10 13.09 7.42 -5.67
CA PHE A 10 13.79 7.86 -4.45
C PHE A 10 15.20 8.39 -4.74
N ALA A 11 15.87 7.85 -5.78
CA ALA A 11 17.19 8.31 -6.21
C ALA A 11 17.19 9.71 -6.87
N GLU A 12 16.04 10.23 -7.28
CA GLU A 12 15.91 11.53 -7.96
C GLU A 12 15.65 12.69 -6.99
N GLY A 13 15.38 12.39 -5.71
CA GLY A 13 15.02 13.38 -4.71
C GLY A 13 16.13 13.68 -3.70
N SER A 14 15.85 14.65 -2.85
CA SER A 14 16.69 15.03 -1.71
C SER A 14 15.85 15.61 -0.57
N LYS A 15 16.47 15.81 0.60
CA LYS A 15 15.82 16.47 1.76
C LYS A 15 15.32 17.88 1.44
N ASP A 16 15.95 18.57 0.48
CA ASP A 16 15.59 19.94 0.10
C ASP A 16 14.29 20.00 -0.71
N MET A 17 13.81 18.84 -1.21
CA MET A 17 12.56 18.72 -1.97
C MET A 17 11.34 18.40 -1.07
N ARG A 18 11.39 18.76 0.21
CA ARG A 18 10.34 18.46 1.19
C ARG A 18 8.96 19.01 0.81
N GLU A 19 8.92 20.17 0.19
CA GLU A 19 7.69 20.79 -0.30
C GLU A 19 7.01 19.92 -1.37
N LEU A 20 7.81 19.36 -2.28
CA LEU A 20 7.37 18.57 -3.42
C LEU A 20 7.12 17.11 -3.07
N LEU A 21 8.01 16.48 -2.30
CA LEU A 21 7.99 15.06 -2.00
C LEU A 21 7.32 14.72 -0.65
N GLY A 22 6.97 15.73 0.13
CA GLY A 22 6.53 15.55 1.50
C GLY A 22 7.67 15.12 2.43
N GLY A 23 7.42 15.10 3.74
CA GLY A 23 8.46 14.78 4.73
C GLY A 23 9.04 13.38 4.60
N LYS A 24 8.19 12.37 4.41
CA LYS A 24 8.65 10.96 4.27
C LYS A 24 9.39 10.75 2.95
N GLY A 25 8.85 11.26 1.83
CA GLY A 25 9.47 11.13 0.51
C GLY A 25 10.85 11.77 0.46
N ALA A 26 10.97 13.02 0.93
CA ALA A 26 12.25 13.73 0.99
C ALA A 26 13.28 13.03 1.90
N ASN A 27 12.85 12.49 3.06
CA ASN A 27 13.75 11.78 3.96
C ASN A 27 14.24 10.46 3.36
N VAL A 28 13.37 9.67 2.72
CA VAL A 28 13.79 8.42 2.06
C VAL A 28 14.70 8.72 0.87
N ALA A 29 14.41 9.75 0.08
CA ALA A 29 15.28 10.20 -1.00
C ALA A 29 16.67 10.60 -0.48
N GLU A 30 16.74 11.37 0.62
CA GLU A 30 18.01 11.70 1.24
C GLU A 30 18.75 10.46 1.77
N MET A 31 18.05 9.52 2.39
CA MET A 31 18.64 8.24 2.81
C MET A 31 19.23 7.48 1.62
N THR A 32 18.51 7.42 0.50
CA THR A 32 18.97 6.78 -0.74
C THR A 32 20.23 7.47 -1.27
N ARG A 33 20.27 8.80 -1.27
CA ARG A 33 21.42 9.59 -1.68
C ARG A 33 22.66 9.37 -0.81
N VAL A 34 22.48 9.27 0.52
CA VAL A 34 23.58 9.18 1.50
C VAL A 34 24.08 7.74 1.65
N LEU A 35 23.16 6.78 1.71
CA LEU A 35 23.50 5.38 2.00
C LEU A 35 23.71 4.54 0.73
N GLY A 36 23.22 5.01 -0.42
CA GLY A 36 23.22 4.30 -1.67
C GLY A 36 21.96 3.46 -1.89
N THR A 37 21.67 3.18 -3.15
CA THR A 37 20.51 2.39 -3.60
C THR A 37 20.56 0.93 -3.13
N ASP A 38 21.72 0.42 -2.80
CA ASP A 38 21.91 -0.96 -2.31
C ASP A 38 21.45 -1.16 -0.86
N ARG A 39 21.35 -0.07 -0.09
CA ARG A 39 21.02 -0.10 1.34
C ARG A 39 19.64 0.45 1.67
N VAL A 40 19.02 1.13 0.73
CA VAL A 40 17.66 1.66 0.88
C VAL A 40 16.76 0.97 -0.13
N PRO A 41 15.66 0.34 0.31
CA PRO A 41 14.72 -0.28 -0.62
C PRO A 41 14.26 0.72 -1.68
N ALA A 42 14.26 0.29 -2.95
CA ALA A 42 13.80 1.10 -4.06
C ALA A 42 12.31 1.46 -3.93
N GLY A 43 11.93 2.56 -4.54
CA GLY A 43 10.55 3.04 -4.57
C GLY A 43 10.46 4.42 -5.20
N PHE A 44 9.26 4.95 -5.23
CA PHE A 44 8.99 6.28 -5.80
C PHE A 44 8.02 7.08 -4.93
N THR A 45 8.03 8.38 -5.14
CA THR A 45 7.13 9.33 -4.47
C THR A 45 6.25 10.02 -5.50
N ILE A 46 4.93 10.00 -5.27
CA ILE A 46 3.98 10.85 -5.98
C ILE A 46 3.99 12.22 -5.28
N THR A 47 4.11 13.29 -6.03
CA THR A 47 4.30 14.63 -5.50
C THR A 47 3.10 15.15 -4.70
N THR A 48 3.35 16.05 -3.76
CA THR A 48 2.30 16.81 -3.04
C THR A 48 1.43 17.61 -4.01
N GLU A 49 2.03 18.08 -5.12
CA GLU A 49 1.30 18.81 -6.16
C GLU A 49 0.27 17.96 -6.89
N ALA A 50 0.55 16.66 -7.13
CA ALA A 50 -0.42 15.72 -7.68
C ALA A 50 -1.62 15.56 -6.73
N CYS A 51 -1.36 15.45 -5.43
CA CYS A 51 -2.40 15.40 -4.40
C CYS A 51 -3.24 16.68 -4.38
N VAL A 52 -2.61 17.86 -4.44
CA VAL A 52 -3.31 19.15 -4.50
C VAL A 52 -4.14 19.27 -5.77
N ALA A 53 -3.63 18.82 -6.93
CA ALA A 53 -4.38 18.80 -8.18
C ALA A 53 -5.64 17.91 -8.06
N TYR A 54 -5.48 16.70 -7.50
CA TYR A 54 -6.59 15.79 -7.22
C TYR A 54 -7.64 16.44 -6.30
N MET A 55 -7.21 17.07 -5.19
CA MET A 55 -8.13 17.71 -4.26
C MET A 55 -8.94 18.85 -4.91
N ARG A 56 -8.38 19.54 -5.89
CA ARG A 56 -9.03 20.66 -6.59
C ARG A 56 -10.02 20.19 -7.66
N SER A 57 -9.67 19.14 -8.40
CA SER A 57 -10.47 18.66 -9.55
C SER A 57 -11.40 17.50 -9.20
N GLY A 58 -11.15 16.77 -8.11
CA GLY A 58 -11.82 15.52 -7.76
C GLY A 58 -11.39 14.33 -8.64
N SER A 59 -10.39 14.52 -9.52
CA SER A 59 -9.87 13.51 -10.44
C SER A 59 -8.35 13.50 -10.45
N GLU A 60 -7.76 12.39 -10.83
CA GLU A 60 -6.31 12.26 -10.99
C GLU A 60 -5.81 13.23 -12.07
N PRO A 61 -4.67 13.90 -11.85
CA PRO A 61 -4.11 14.77 -12.86
C PRO A 61 -3.64 13.97 -14.08
N GLU A 62 -3.78 14.57 -15.26
CA GLU A 62 -3.36 13.97 -16.53
C GLU A 62 -1.91 13.50 -16.48
N GLY A 63 -1.66 12.28 -16.93
CA GLY A 63 -0.34 11.66 -16.99
C GLY A 63 0.14 11.03 -15.66
N LEU A 64 -0.61 11.12 -14.57
CA LEU A 64 -0.20 10.50 -13.31
C LEU A 64 -0.17 8.98 -13.39
N ASP A 65 -1.21 8.37 -13.95
CA ASP A 65 -1.31 6.90 -14.08
C ASP A 65 -0.17 6.34 -14.92
N GLU A 66 0.17 7.01 -16.04
CA GLU A 66 1.27 6.61 -16.90
C GLU A 66 2.62 6.71 -16.18
N GLN A 67 2.86 7.82 -15.48
CA GLN A 67 4.10 8.02 -14.73
C GLN A 67 4.23 7.04 -13.56
N ALA A 68 3.15 6.71 -12.87
CA ALA A 68 3.14 5.72 -11.80
C ALA A 68 3.42 4.31 -12.34
N ALA A 69 2.82 3.95 -13.49
CA ALA A 69 3.09 2.69 -14.15
C ALA A 69 4.56 2.59 -14.63
N ASP A 70 5.12 3.67 -15.17
CA ASP A 70 6.53 3.74 -15.55
C ASP A 70 7.46 3.59 -14.35
N ALA A 71 7.15 4.26 -13.24
CA ALA A 71 7.92 4.14 -12.01
C ALA A 71 7.84 2.72 -11.42
N MET A 72 6.67 2.07 -11.51
CA MET A 72 6.52 0.68 -11.10
C MET A 72 7.39 -0.26 -11.96
N ARG A 73 7.41 -0.07 -13.30
CA ARG A 73 8.30 -0.88 -14.18
C ARG A 73 9.79 -0.70 -13.84
N ARG A 74 10.22 0.53 -13.49
CA ARG A 74 11.60 0.75 -13.03
C ARG A 74 11.88 0.08 -11.69
N LEU A 75 10.91 0.13 -10.78
CA LEU A 75 10.99 -0.55 -9.49
C LEU A 75 11.10 -2.06 -9.65
N GLU A 76 10.29 -2.66 -10.52
CA GLU A 76 10.37 -4.08 -10.87
C GLU A 76 11.75 -4.46 -11.41
N GLY A 77 12.29 -3.67 -12.34
CA GLY A 77 13.63 -3.87 -12.88
C GLY A 77 14.73 -3.80 -11.81
N THR A 78 14.61 -2.87 -10.85
CA THR A 78 15.57 -2.73 -9.75
C THR A 78 15.44 -3.87 -8.74
N ALA A 79 14.23 -4.31 -8.44
CA ALA A 79 13.97 -5.39 -7.49
C ALA A 79 14.22 -6.79 -8.07
N GLY A 80 14.28 -6.93 -9.39
CA GLY A 80 14.35 -8.22 -10.08
C GLY A 80 13.08 -9.06 -9.93
N LYS A 81 11.96 -8.44 -9.60
CA LYS A 81 10.65 -9.07 -9.32
C LYS A 81 9.55 -8.33 -10.07
N ARG A 82 8.42 -8.97 -10.29
CA ARG A 82 7.23 -8.35 -10.89
C ARG A 82 6.13 -8.11 -9.87
N PHE A 83 5.47 -6.99 -10.02
CA PHE A 83 4.34 -6.62 -9.17
C PHE A 83 3.15 -7.55 -9.43
N GLY A 84 2.73 -8.27 -8.38
CA GLY A 84 1.66 -9.26 -8.48
C GLY A 84 2.02 -10.56 -9.17
N ASP A 85 3.32 -10.87 -9.36
CA ASP A 85 3.77 -12.14 -9.93
C ASP A 85 3.26 -13.34 -9.12
N GLU A 86 2.92 -14.43 -9.82
CA GLU A 86 2.33 -15.61 -9.20
C GLU A 86 3.39 -16.53 -8.54
N GLU A 87 4.66 -16.35 -8.88
CA GLU A 87 5.75 -17.20 -8.36
C GLU A 87 6.61 -16.49 -7.32
N ASP A 88 7.06 -15.25 -7.61
CA ASP A 88 7.88 -14.44 -6.69
C ASP A 88 7.42 -12.97 -6.73
N PRO A 89 6.30 -12.64 -6.07
CA PRO A 89 5.69 -11.33 -6.18
C PRO A 89 6.54 -10.20 -5.60
N LEU A 90 6.66 -9.09 -6.34
CA LEU A 90 7.02 -7.81 -5.76
C LEU A 90 5.82 -7.29 -4.96
N LEU A 91 6.02 -7.05 -3.68
CA LEU A 91 5.01 -6.44 -2.81
C LEU A 91 5.41 -5.01 -2.47
N VAL A 92 4.46 -4.09 -2.52
CA VAL A 92 4.72 -2.70 -2.20
C VAL A 92 3.85 -2.20 -1.04
N SER A 93 4.31 -1.12 -0.41
CA SER A 93 3.53 -0.41 0.61
C SER A 93 3.20 0.97 0.10
N VAL A 94 1.93 1.34 0.15
CA VAL A 94 1.48 2.69 -0.19
C VAL A 94 1.32 3.49 1.10
N ARG A 95 1.98 4.65 1.17
CA ARG A 95 2.01 5.48 2.38
C ARG A 95 1.78 6.95 2.04
N SER A 96 1.09 7.66 2.91
CA SER A 96 1.00 9.11 2.81
C SER A 96 2.33 9.78 3.21
N GLY A 97 2.73 10.78 2.43
CA GLY A 97 3.93 11.60 2.62
C GLY A 97 3.62 13.03 3.07
N ALA A 98 2.77 13.24 4.09
CA ALA A 98 2.47 14.58 4.60
C ALA A 98 3.74 15.38 4.95
N ARG A 99 3.68 16.71 4.83
CA ARG A 99 4.77 17.64 5.23
C ARG A 99 5.14 17.46 6.71
N GLU A 100 4.13 17.34 7.56
CA GLU A 100 4.28 17.09 8.98
C GLU A 100 3.94 15.62 9.28
N SER A 101 4.69 15.01 10.19
CA SER A 101 4.40 13.65 10.65
C SER A 101 3.13 13.70 11.50
N MET A 102 2.08 13.07 10.99
CA MET A 102 0.79 12.95 11.68
C MET A 102 0.54 11.48 12.00
N PRO A 103 1.00 10.98 13.16
CA PRO A 103 0.81 9.58 13.54
C PRO A 103 -0.67 9.20 13.57
N GLY A 104 -1.04 8.13 12.86
CA GLY A 104 -2.40 7.60 12.84
C GLY A 104 -3.45 8.41 12.05
N MET A 105 -3.03 9.43 11.29
CA MET A 105 -3.97 10.26 10.52
C MET A 105 -4.02 9.93 9.03
N LEU A 106 -2.95 9.37 8.50
CA LEU A 106 -2.84 9.01 7.09
C LEU A 106 -2.45 7.54 7.00
N ASP A 107 -3.34 6.78 6.43
CA ASP A 107 -3.27 5.32 6.43
C ASP A 107 -2.11 4.79 5.56
N THR A 108 -1.57 3.66 6.00
CA THR A 108 -0.62 2.86 5.23
C THR A 108 -1.33 1.60 4.76
N ILE A 109 -1.14 1.23 3.50
CA ILE A 109 -1.60 -0.05 2.96
C ILE A 109 -0.36 -0.88 2.66
N LEU A 110 -0.22 -2.01 3.34
CA LEU A 110 0.91 -2.93 3.23
C LEU A 110 0.58 -4.07 2.28
N ASN A 111 1.61 -4.68 1.71
CA ASN A 111 1.54 -5.90 0.91
C ASN A 111 0.65 -5.78 -0.34
N VAL A 112 0.50 -4.58 -0.89
CA VAL A 112 -0.20 -4.36 -2.16
C VAL A 112 0.49 -5.19 -3.24
N GLY A 113 -0.28 -5.92 -4.03
CA GLY A 113 0.18 -6.90 -5.01
C GLY A 113 -0.15 -8.35 -4.65
N LEU A 114 -0.56 -8.63 -3.38
CA LEU A 114 -1.08 -9.95 -3.03
C LEU A 114 -2.52 -10.13 -3.55
N ASN A 115 -2.76 -11.32 -4.09
CA ASN A 115 -4.06 -11.81 -4.51
C ASN A 115 -4.12 -13.34 -4.34
N ASP A 116 -5.19 -13.98 -4.77
CA ASP A 116 -5.37 -15.45 -4.63
C ASP A 116 -4.28 -16.28 -5.31
N ARG A 117 -3.59 -15.73 -6.32
CA ARG A 117 -2.52 -16.40 -7.06
C ARG A 117 -1.15 -16.10 -6.47
N SER A 118 -0.84 -14.82 -6.28
CA SER A 118 0.48 -14.38 -5.81
C SER A 118 0.77 -14.76 -4.35
N VAL A 119 -0.26 -14.97 -3.51
CA VAL A 119 -0.08 -15.50 -2.15
C VAL A 119 0.58 -16.89 -2.14
N MET A 120 0.30 -17.72 -3.14
CA MET A 120 0.90 -19.05 -3.29
C MET A 120 2.40 -18.94 -3.67
N GLY A 121 2.76 -17.93 -4.47
CA GLY A 121 4.16 -17.60 -4.76
C GLY A 121 4.91 -17.17 -3.51
N LEU A 122 4.32 -16.25 -2.75
CA LEU A 122 4.91 -15.79 -1.48
C LEU A 122 5.10 -16.96 -0.50
N ALA A 123 4.13 -17.87 -0.40
CA ALA A 123 4.23 -19.06 0.45
C ALA A 123 5.43 -19.94 0.05
N ARG A 124 5.59 -20.20 -1.25
CA ARG A 124 6.72 -21.00 -1.77
C ARG A 124 8.06 -20.33 -1.55
N THR A 125 8.17 -19.02 -1.85
CA THR A 125 9.45 -18.30 -1.76
C THR A 125 9.92 -18.09 -0.32
N THR A 126 8.99 -18.06 0.64
CA THR A 126 9.31 -17.90 2.07
C THR A 126 9.36 -19.22 2.83
N ASP A 127 8.98 -20.34 2.20
CA ASP A 127 8.76 -21.64 2.85
C ASP A 127 7.86 -21.52 4.10
N ASN A 128 6.85 -20.64 4.02
CA ASN A 128 5.98 -20.32 5.15
C ASN A 128 4.57 -19.92 4.69
N ASP A 129 3.71 -20.92 4.53
CA ASP A 129 2.30 -20.74 4.13
C ASP A 129 1.56 -19.80 5.10
N ARG A 130 1.79 -19.99 6.40
CA ARG A 130 1.11 -19.18 7.41
C ARG A 130 1.46 -17.70 7.31
N PHE A 131 2.73 -17.37 7.11
CA PHE A 131 3.18 -15.99 6.90
C PHE A 131 2.53 -15.38 5.66
N ALA A 132 2.48 -16.13 4.56
CA ALA A 132 1.89 -15.65 3.31
C ALA A 132 0.39 -15.35 3.47
N TRP A 133 -0.37 -16.28 4.05
CA TRP A 133 -1.81 -16.11 4.24
C TRP A 133 -2.16 -15.07 5.30
N ASP A 134 -1.37 -14.91 6.39
CA ASP A 134 -1.57 -13.80 7.34
C ASP A 134 -1.24 -12.44 6.70
N SER A 135 -0.22 -12.37 5.84
CA SER A 135 0.11 -11.16 5.09
C SER A 135 -1.02 -10.77 4.14
N TYR A 136 -1.64 -11.75 3.46
CA TYR A 136 -2.77 -11.51 2.59
C TYR A 136 -4.03 -11.11 3.38
N ARG A 137 -4.35 -11.81 4.46
CA ARG A 137 -5.45 -11.43 5.37
C ARG A 137 -5.32 -9.99 5.82
N ARG A 138 -4.11 -9.56 6.22
CA ARG A 138 -3.85 -8.18 6.65
C ARG A 138 -4.03 -7.19 5.53
N LEU A 139 -3.58 -7.51 4.31
CA LEU A 139 -3.85 -6.65 3.16
C LEU A 139 -5.35 -6.47 2.95
N VAL A 140 -6.12 -7.57 2.87
CA VAL A 140 -7.57 -7.50 2.62
C VAL A 140 -8.27 -6.72 3.73
N GLN A 141 -7.89 -6.91 5.00
CA GLN A 141 -8.43 -6.15 6.13
C GLN A 141 -8.10 -4.65 6.02
N MET A 142 -6.82 -4.30 5.82
CA MET A 142 -6.41 -2.88 5.69
C MET A 142 -7.05 -2.21 4.48
N PHE A 143 -7.10 -2.90 3.35
CA PHE A 143 -7.69 -2.38 2.11
C PHE A 143 -9.19 -2.10 2.29
N GLY A 144 -9.93 -3.04 2.87
CA GLY A 144 -11.35 -2.84 3.18
C GLY A 144 -11.59 -1.68 4.14
N ASN A 145 -10.76 -1.55 5.17
CA ASN A 145 -10.89 -0.46 6.14
C ASN A 145 -10.52 0.91 5.55
N VAL A 146 -9.35 0.99 4.89
CA VAL A 146 -8.76 2.26 4.42
C VAL A 146 -9.40 2.74 3.11
N VAL A 147 -9.58 1.84 2.14
CA VAL A 147 -10.04 2.21 0.79
C VAL A 147 -11.56 2.23 0.72
N HIS A 148 -12.21 1.20 1.27
CA HIS A 148 -13.66 1.02 1.19
C HIS A 148 -14.43 1.49 2.43
N GLY A 149 -13.73 1.91 3.49
CA GLY A 149 -14.36 2.44 4.71
C GLY A 149 -15.15 1.39 5.51
N VAL A 150 -14.85 0.10 5.32
CA VAL A 150 -15.46 -0.96 6.12
C VAL A 150 -15.03 -0.80 7.57
N LYS A 151 -15.99 -0.77 8.49
CA LYS A 151 -15.71 -0.58 9.93
C LYS A 151 -14.81 -1.70 10.46
N GLY A 152 -13.74 -1.32 11.15
CA GLY A 152 -12.76 -2.26 11.74
C GLY A 152 -13.42 -3.33 12.62
N GLU A 153 -14.45 -2.95 13.38
CA GLU A 153 -15.24 -3.87 14.22
C GLU A 153 -15.78 -5.09 13.44
N ARG A 154 -16.13 -4.93 12.17
CA ARG A 154 -16.63 -6.04 11.36
C ARG A 154 -15.55 -7.10 11.13
N PHE A 155 -14.31 -6.68 10.89
CA PHE A 155 -13.17 -7.58 10.76
C PHE A 155 -12.82 -8.24 12.08
N GLU A 156 -12.79 -7.46 13.16
CA GLU A 156 -12.48 -7.99 14.50
C GLU A 156 -13.51 -9.03 14.97
N ASN A 157 -14.80 -8.82 14.68
CA ASN A 157 -15.84 -9.78 14.99
C ASN A 157 -15.65 -11.10 14.22
N ALA A 158 -15.26 -11.04 12.94
CA ALA A 158 -14.98 -12.24 12.14
C ALA A 158 -13.75 -12.99 12.69
N ILE A 159 -12.66 -12.27 13.00
CA ILE A 159 -11.47 -12.86 13.62
C ILE A 159 -11.83 -13.54 14.95
N ALA A 160 -12.59 -12.85 15.81
CA ALA A 160 -13.00 -13.40 17.10
C ALA A 160 -13.89 -14.66 16.96
N LYS A 161 -14.72 -14.73 15.92
CA LYS A 161 -15.55 -15.89 15.62
C LYS A 161 -14.67 -17.09 15.22
N VAL A 162 -13.72 -16.88 14.30
CA VAL A 162 -12.81 -17.94 13.84
C VAL A 162 -11.94 -18.44 15.00
N LYS A 163 -11.35 -17.52 15.80
CA LYS A 163 -10.58 -17.91 17.00
C LYS A 163 -11.36 -18.78 17.96
N ARG A 164 -12.62 -18.42 18.25
CA ARG A 164 -13.48 -19.26 19.11
C ARG A 164 -13.74 -20.63 18.51
N GLY A 165 -13.95 -20.71 17.20
CA GLY A 165 -14.14 -21.99 16.49
C GLY A 165 -12.91 -22.88 16.54
N ALA A 166 -11.71 -22.28 16.39
CA ALA A 166 -10.44 -22.97 16.44
C ALA A 166 -9.95 -23.27 17.88
N GLY A 167 -10.56 -22.65 18.91
CA GLY A 167 -10.14 -22.82 20.30
C GLY A 167 -8.79 -22.16 20.63
N VAL A 168 -8.49 -21.01 19.98
CA VAL A 168 -7.22 -20.27 20.15
C VAL A 168 -7.49 -18.86 20.68
N ASP A 169 -6.52 -18.28 21.37
CA ASP A 169 -6.65 -16.96 21.99
C ASP A 169 -6.06 -15.83 21.15
N THR A 170 -5.02 -16.12 20.36
CA THR A 170 -4.29 -15.09 19.60
C THR A 170 -4.37 -15.32 18.09
N ASP A 171 -4.24 -14.26 17.30
CA ASP A 171 -4.17 -14.34 15.83
C ASP A 171 -2.94 -15.17 15.37
N ALA A 172 -1.88 -15.19 16.20
CA ALA A 172 -0.66 -15.93 15.91
C ALA A 172 -0.87 -17.45 15.90
N GLU A 173 -1.89 -17.95 16.57
CA GLU A 173 -2.21 -19.38 16.69
C GLU A 173 -3.16 -19.87 15.59
N LEU A 174 -3.75 -18.97 14.80
CA LEU A 174 -4.60 -19.33 13.67
C LEU A 174 -3.84 -20.20 12.66
N SER A 175 -4.48 -21.27 12.22
CA SER A 175 -3.95 -22.15 11.17
C SER A 175 -4.02 -21.47 9.79
N VAL A 176 -3.37 -22.08 8.80
CA VAL A 176 -3.46 -21.64 7.40
C VAL A 176 -4.91 -21.68 6.89
N ASP A 177 -5.67 -22.69 7.30
CA ASP A 177 -7.07 -22.85 6.84
C ASP A 177 -7.98 -21.80 7.48
N ASP A 178 -7.76 -21.46 8.77
CA ASP A 178 -8.45 -20.36 9.44
C ASP A 178 -8.17 -19.00 8.75
N LEU A 179 -6.92 -18.77 8.34
CA LEU A 179 -6.52 -17.55 7.63
C LEU A 179 -7.15 -17.47 6.23
N LYS A 180 -7.27 -18.60 5.51
CA LYS A 180 -7.97 -18.67 4.23
C LYS A 180 -9.47 -18.39 4.39
N GLU A 181 -10.10 -18.95 5.44
CA GLU A 181 -11.50 -18.66 5.78
C GLU A 181 -11.70 -17.17 6.00
N LEU A 182 -10.83 -16.54 6.80
CA LEU A 182 -10.87 -15.09 7.07
C LEU A 182 -10.71 -14.26 5.79
N VAL A 183 -9.77 -14.61 4.91
CA VAL A 183 -9.59 -13.91 3.62
C VAL A 183 -10.89 -13.97 2.80
N GLY A 184 -11.50 -15.15 2.71
CA GLY A 184 -12.78 -15.33 2.00
C GLY A 184 -13.92 -14.52 2.62
N GLU A 185 -14.06 -14.53 3.96
CA GLU A 185 -15.08 -13.75 4.67
C GLU A 185 -14.86 -12.24 4.50
N PHE A 186 -13.62 -11.75 4.59
CA PHE A 186 -13.26 -10.34 4.42
C PHE A 186 -13.55 -9.82 3.01
N LYS A 187 -13.23 -10.61 1.99
CA LYS A 187 -13.57 -10.28 0.60
C LYS A 187 -15.07 -10.16 0.38
N GLY A 188 -15.86 -10.93 1.11
CA GLY A 188 -17.32 -10.84 1.10
C GLY A 188 -17.87 -9.53 1.73
N PHE A 189 -17.04 -8.74 2.41
CA PHE A 189 -17.48 -7.47 2.99
C PHE A 189 -17.50 -6.34 1.96
N TYR A 190 -16.68 -6.44 0.92
CA TYR A 190 -16.50 -5.45 -0.15
C TYR A 190 -15.90 -6.13 -1.38
N GLY A 191 -15.87 -5.44 -2.51
CA GLY A 191 -15.23 -5.95 -3.73
C GLY A 191 -13.72 -5.76 -3.68
N PHE A 192 -12.96 -6.74 -3.17
CA PHE A 192 -11.50 -6.68 -3.18
C PHE A 192 -10.96 -6.83 -4.61
N PRO A 193 -10.14 -5.91 -5.11
CA PRO A 193 -9.57 -6.01 -6.45
C PRO A 193 -8.48 -7.08 -6.51
N GLU A 194 -8.65 -8.07 -7.37
CA GLU A 194 -7.65 -9.12 -7.60
C GLU A 194 -6.51 -8.66 -8.52
N ASP A 195 -6.75 -7.64 -9.35
CA ASP A 195 -5.71 -7.06 -10.19
C ASP A 195 -4.78 -6.16 -9.35
N PRO A 196 -3.47 -6.44 -9.30
CA PRO A 196 -2.51 -5.62 -8.54
C PRO A 196 -2.48 -4.16 -8.97
N GLN A 197 -2.71 -3.86 -10.26
CA GLN A 197 -2.72 -2.48 -10.75
C GLN A 197 -3.95 -1.73 -10.23
N ASP A 198 -5.11 -2.38 -10.15
CA ASP A 198 -6.30 -1.80 -9.56
C ASP A 198 -6.10 -1.56 -8.05
N GLN A 199 -5.48 -2.52 -7.34
CA GLN A 199 -5.10 -2.33 -5.93
C GLN A 199 -4.23 -1.09 -5.74
N LEU A 200 -3.18 -0.93 -6.57
CA LEU A 200 -2.27 0.21 -6.48
C LEU A 200 -3.01 1.53 -6.75
N ARG A 201 -3.82 1.58 -7.80
CA ARG A 201 -4.60 2.76 -8.18
C ARG A 201 -5.57 3.17 -7.09
N GLU A 202 -6.32 2.22 -6.54
CA GLU A 202 -7.27 2.50 -5.47
C GLU A 202 -6.57 2.92 -4.18
N ALA A 203 -5.43 2.32 -3.84
CA ALA A 203 -4.62 2.71 -2.70
C ALA A 203 -4.09 4.14 -2.83
N ILE A 204 -3.60 4.55 -4.01
CA ILE A 204 -3.16 5.94 -4.27
C ILE A 204 -4.33 6.91 -4.08
N ARG A 205 -5.50 6.60 -4.64
CA ARG A 205 -6.72 7.41 -4.49
C ARG A 205 -7.16 7.54 -3.03
N ALA A 206 -7.08 6.46 -2.27
CA ALA A 206 -7.41 6.47 -0.85
C ALA A 206 -6.48 7.39 -0.06
N VAL A 207 -5.17 7.36 -0.36
CA VAL A 207 -4.21 8.30 0.23
C VAL A 207 -4.56 9.74 -0.12
N PHE A 208 -4.87 10.06 -1.37
CA PHE A 208 -5.29 11.42 -1.77
C PHE A 208 -6.56 11.87 -1.03
N LYS A 209 -7.57 11.00 -0.95
CA LYS A 209 -8.81 11.29 -0.22
C LYS A 209 -8.56 11.52 1.28
N SER A 210 -7.61 10.82 1.89
CA SER A 210 -7.32 10.97 3.32
C SER A 210 -6.87 12.39 3.70
N TRP A 211 -6.34 13.16 2.73
CA TRP A 211 -5.93 14.55 2.93
C TRP A 211 -7.11 15.54 3.07
N THR A 212 -8.31 15.16 2.64
CA THR A 212 -9.55 15.95 2.79
C THR A 212 -10.36 15.56 4.02
N GLY A 213 -9.96 14.52 4.74
CA GLY A 213 -10.65 14.06 5.95
C GLY A 213 -10.59 15.08 7.10
N ASP A 214 -11.60 15.08 7.97
CA ASP A 214 -11.75 16.02 9.10
C ASP A 214 -10.51 16.11 9.98
N ARG A 215 -9.80 15.00 10.18
CA ARG A 215 -8.55 14.95 10.94
C ARG A 215 -7.41 15.71 10.26
N ALA A 216 -7.28 15.62 8.94
CA ALA A 216 -6.28 16.33 8.19
C ALA A 216 -6.58 17.84 8.10
N VAL A 217 -7.86 18.20 8.02
CA VAL A 217 -8.34 19.59 7.99
C VAL A 217 -8.12 20.28 9.34
N SER A 218 -8.32 19.60 10.47
CA SER A 218 -8.13 20.17 11.82
C SER A 218 -6.65 20.42 12.18
N TYR A 219 -5.70 19.87 11.41
CA TYR A 219 -4.25 20.04 11.62
C TYR A 219 -3.59 21.07 10.69
N ARG A 220 -4.35 21.64 9.76
CA ARG A 220 -3.92 22.75 8.88
C ARG A 220 -4.20 24.11 9.50
#